data_8a28df6ed8ba54a086e3c50ccfd66b3e
#
_entry.id   8a28df6ed8ba54a086e3c50ccfd66b3e
#
_cell.length_a   1.000
_cell.length_b   1.000
_cell.length_c   1.000
_cell.angle_alpha   90.00
_cell.angle_beta   90.00
_cell.angle_gamma   90.00
#
_symmetry.space_group_name_H-M   'P 1'
#
loop_
_entity.id
_entity.type
_entity.pdbx_description
1 polymer ?
#
loop_
_entity_poly.entity_id
_entity_poly.type
_entity_poly.pdbx_seq_one_letter_code
_entity_poly.pdbx_strand_id
1 'polypeptide(L)'
;MFKFSIVCACVSFLALGASNPAQAIGLCGKRADFIKALNDKYQESGKALAIAGQVNLVEVFASKAGTWTILVTTPEGKTCIIAAGNSWEDLPPSKNLTSL
;
A
#
# COMPACT_ATOMS: atom_id res chain seq x y z
N MET A 1 8.81 -42.33 -0.40
CA MET A 1 9.60 -41.64 -1.38
C MET A 1 8.83 -40.66 -2.16
N PHE A 2 7.73 -41.05 -2.70
CA PHE A 2 6.96 -40.17 -3.52
C PHE A 2 6.35 -39.01 -2.75
N LYS A 3 6.29 -39.18 -1.47
CA LYS A 3 5.68 -38.13 -0.64
C LYS A 3 6.41 -36.83 -0.68
N PHE A 4 7.68 -36.87 -0.99
CA PHE A 4 8.46 -35.67 -1.02
C PHE A 4 7.96 -34.65 -2.03
N SER A 5 7.60 -35.14 -3.19
CA SER A 5 7.14 -34.23 -4.23
C SER A 5 5.89 -33.52 -3.82
N ILE A 6 5.02 -34.20 -3.11
CA ILE A 6 3.78 -33.60 -2.68
C ILE A 6 4.03 -32.45 -1.73
N VAL A 7 4.95 -32.65 -0.83
CA VAL A 7 5.26 -31.61 0.14
C VAL A 7 5.79 -30.37 -0.55
N CYS A 8 6.66 -30.56 -1.51
CA CYS A 8 7.21 -29.42 -2.22
C CYS A 8 6.14 -28.64 -2.95
N ALA A 9 5.20 -29.32 -3.53
CA ALA A 9 4.13 -28.64 -4.23
C ALA A 9 3.30 -27.77 -3.29
N CYS A 10 3.04 -28.25 -2.11
CA CYS A 10 2.27 -27.49 -1.15
C CYS A 10 2.99 -26.22 -0.75
N VAL A 11 4.27 -26.32 -0.52
CA VAL A 11 5.07 -25.16 -0.13
C VAL A 11 5.02 -24.09 -1.22
N SER A 12 5.17 -24.51 -2.46
CA SER A 12 5.12 -23.57 -3.55
C SER A 12 3.79 -22.86 -3.63
N PHE A 13 2.73 -23.59 -3.45
CA PHE A 13 1.41 -22.98 -3.50
C PHE A 13 1.23 -21.92 -2.42
N LEU A 14 1.69 -22.21 -1.22
CA LEU A 14 1.56 -21.25 -0.12
C LEU A 14 2.33 -19.98 -0.41
N ALA A 15 3.50 -20.11 -0.99
CA ALA A 15 4.28 -18.93 -1.32
C ALA A 15 3.56 -18.04 -2.32
N LEU A 16 2.89 -18.65 -3.28
CA LEU A 16 2.18 -17.87 -4.28
C LEU A 16 0.97 -17.15 -3.71
N GLY A 17 0.37 -17.70 -2.68
CA GLY A 17 -0.80 -17.09 -2.08
C GLY A 17 -0.49 -15.93 -1.16
N ALA A 18 0.77 -15.72 -0.83
CA ALA A 18 1.15 -14.70 0.15
C ALA A 18 1.51 -13.40 -0.55
N SER A 19 0.51 -12.64 -0.99
CA SER A 19 0.76 -11.33 -1.56
C SER A 19 0.58 -10.27 -0.48
N ASN A 20 1.36 -9.20 -0.55
CA ASN A 20 1.24 -8.09 0.38
C ASN A 20 1.38 -6.78 -0.38
N PRO A 21 0.97 -5.65 0.22
CA PRO A 21 0.97 -4.37 -0.48
C PRO A 21 2.34 -3.95 -1.00
N ALA A 22 3.40 -4.33 -0.31
CA ALA A 22 4.74 -3.91 -0.71
C ALA A 22 5.12 -4.44 -2.08
N GLN A 23 4.54 -5.55 -2.52
CA GLN A 23 4.84 -6.10 -3.82
C GLN A 23 4.21 -5.32 -4.96
N ALA A 24 3.30 -4.41 -4.65
CA ALA A 24 2.63 -3.59 -5.65
C ALA A 24 3.39 -2.29 -5.94
N ILE A 25 4.52 -2.04 -5.28
CA ILE A 25 5.28 -0.82 -5.50
C ILE A 25 5.72 -0.77 -6.97
N GLY A 26 5.48 0.37 -7.59
CA GLY A 26 5.79 0.57 -9.00
C GLY A 26 4.64 0.30 -9.95
N LEU A 27 3.53 -0.28 -9.48
CA LEU A 27 2.36 -0.44 -10.33
C LEU A 27 1.72 0.90 -10.60
N CYS A 28 1.29 1.11 -11.84
CA CYS A 28 0.63 2.33 -12.25
C CYS A 28 -0.69 2.02 -12.95
N GLY A 29 -1.61 2.99 -12.90
CA GLY A 29 -2.90 2.83 -13.53
C GLY A 29 -3.81 4.00 -13.19
N LYS A 30 -5.10 3.77 -13.20
CA LYS A 30 -6.08 4.81 -12.90
C LYS A 30 -6.25 4.98 -11.40
N ARG A 31 -6.28 6.22 -10.97
CA ARG A 31 -6.43 6.54 -9.56
C ARG A 31 -7.66 5.88 -8.94
N ALA A 32 -8.80 5.98 -9.62
CA ALA A 32 -10.04 5.43 -9.09
C ALA A 32 -9.95 3.93 -8.83
N ASP A 33 -9.25 3.21 -9.71
CA ASP A 33 -9.09 1.77 -9.54
C ASP A 33 -8.24 1.44 -8.32
N PHE A 34 -7.17 2.21 -8.09
CA PHE A 34 -6.35 2.00 -6.90
C PHE A 34 -7.12 2.29 -5.63
N ILE A 35 -7.85 3.39 -5.60
CA ILE A 35 -8.60 3.77 -4.39
C ILE A 35 -9.63 2.69 -4.07
N LYS A 36 -10.33 2.20 -5.08
CA LYS A 36 -11.31 1.15 -4.88
C LYS A 36 -10.67 -0.12 -4.35
N ALA A 37 -9.55 -0.52 -4.93
CA ALA A 37 -8.86 -1.73 -4.49
C ALA A 37 -8.33 -1.59 -3.07
N LEU A 38 -7.76 -0.44 -2.71
CA LEU A 38 -7.25 -0.22 -1.38
C LEU A 38 -8.39 -0.28 -0.36
N ASN A 39 -9.52 0.30 -0.68
CA ASN A 39 -10.67 0.28 0.21
C ASN A 39 -11.25 -1.12 0.33
N ASP A 40 -11.46 -1.81 -0.79
CA ASP A 40 -12.13 -3.11 -0.79
C ASP A 40 -11.27 -4.21 -0.19
N LYS A 41 -9.98 -4.21 -0.50
CA LYS A 41 -9.11 -5.33 -0.11
C LYS A 41 -8.39 -5.10 1.21
N TYR A 42 -8.06 -3.86 1.51
CA TYR A 42 -7.25 -3.56 2.70
C TYR A 42 -7.95 -2.65 3.68
N GLN A 43 -9.16 -2.20 3.36
CA GLN A 43 -9.91 -1.26 4.18
C GLN A 43 -9.11 0.01 4.44
N GLU A 44 -8.30 0.42 3.48
CA GLU A 44 -7.54 1.66 3.57
C GLU A 44 -8.35 2.83 3.10
N SER A 45 -8.26 3.94 3.81
CA SER A 45 -8.92 5.18 3.44
C SER A 45 -7.90 6.32 3.45
N GLY A 46 -8.23 7.41 2.80
CA GLY A 46 -7.32 8.54 2.69
C GLY A 46 -7.04 9.16 4.04
N LYS A 47 -5.77 9.41 4.31
CA LYS A 47 -5.32 10.02 5.56
C LYS A 47 -4.72 11.39 5.34
N ALA A 48 -4.06 11.61 4.22
CA ALA A 48 -3.37 12.87 3.97
C ALA A 48 -3.12 13.02 2.49
N LEU A 49 -2.95 14.25 2.06
CA LEU A 49 -2.55 14.52 0.69
C LEU A 49 -1.63 15.74 0.65
N ALA A 50 -0.84 15.83 -0.39
CA ALA A 50 0.06 16.96 -0.61
C ALA A 50 0.34 17.07 -2.10
N ILE A 51 0.80 18.24 -2.50
CA ILE A 51 1.30 18.43 -3.86
C ILE A 51 2.83 18.41 -3.78
N ALA A 52 3.44 17.52 -4.55
CA ALA A 52 4.89 17.39 -4.60
C ALA A 52 5.41 17.89 -5.93
N GLY A 53 6.57 18.49 -5.90
CA GLY A 53 7.10 19.15 -7.07
C GLY A 53 6.17 20.28 -7.43
N GLN A 54 5.84 20.39 -8.71
CA GLN A 54 4.96 21.48 -9.13
C GLN A 54 3.50 21.06 -9.16
N VAL A 55 3.22 19.80 -9.46
CA VAL A 55 1.85 19.41 -9.76
C VAL A 55 1.50 17.95 -9.47
N ASN A 56 2.38 17.18 -8.90
CA ASN A 56 2.08 15.79 -8.60
C ASN A 56 1.30 15.67 -7.30
N LEU A 57 0.20 14.93 -7.35
CA LEU A 57 -0.62 14.72 -6.16
C LEU A 57 -0.08 13.49 -5.41
N VAL A 58 0.26 13.69 -4.14
CA VAL A 58 0.70 12.60 -3.27
C VAL A 58 -0.41 12.32 -2.28
N GLU A 59 -0.82 11.06 -2.17
CA GLU A 59 -1.89 10.67 -1.26
C GLU A 59 -1.43 9.52 -0.39
N VAL A 60 -1.78 9.56 0.88
CA VAL A 60 -1.48 8.51 1.84
C VAL A 60 -2.78 7.86 2.27
N PHE A 61 -2.82 6.55 2.17
CA PHE A 61 -3.96 5.74 2.59
C PHE A 61 -3.53 4.79 3.69
N ALA A 62 -4.41 4.52 4.63
CA ALA A 62 -4.09 3.60 5.71
C ALA A 62 -5.35 2.96 6.25
N SER A 63 -5.18 1.80 6.87
CA SER A 63 -6.26 1.04 7.50
C SER A 63 -6.10 1.04 9.02
N LYS A 64 -7.16 0.68 9.71
CA LYS A 64 -7.09 0.51 11.15
C LYS A 64 -6.18 -0.65 11.55
N ALA A 65 -6.06 -1.62 10.67
CA ALA A 65 -5.19 -2.77 10.92
C ALA A 65 -3.70 -2.43 10.76
N GLY A 66 -3.39 -1.28 10.19
CA GLY A 66 -2.01 -0.82 10.08
C GLY A 66 -1.41 -0.91 8.70
N THR A 67 -2.12 -1.39 7.70
CA THR A 67 -1.58 -1.36 6.33
C THR A 67 -1.68 0.05 5.79
N TRP A 68 -0.74 0.42 4.93
CA TRP A 68 -0.73 1.77 4.35
C TRP A 68 -0.12 1.75 2.95
N THR A 69 -0.48 2.76 2.17
CA THR A 69 -0.05 2.89 0.78
C THR A 69 0.08 4.36 0.42
N ILE A 70 1.11 4.70 -0.34
CA ILE A 70 1.27 6.05 -0.86
C ILE A 70 1.13 6.00 -2.37
N LEU A 71 0.22 6.83 -2.89
CA LEU A 71 -0.01 6.98 -4.32
C LEU A 71 0.49 8.33 -4.79
N VAL A 72 1.05 8.37 -5.97
CA VAL A 72 1.41 9.63 -6.63
C VAL A 72 0.69 9.68 -7.98
N THR A 73 0.00 10.78 -8.23
CA THR A 73 -0.74 10.97 -9.48
C THR A 73 -0.16 12.16 -10.22
N THR A 74 0.16 11.96 -11.49
CA THR A 74 0.69 13.02 -12.34
C THR A 74 -0.44 13.87 -12.91
N PRO A 75 -0.14 15.04 -13.46
CA PRO A 75 -1.17 15.89 -14.07
C PRO A 75 -1.93 15.20 -15.21
N GLU A 76 -1.31 14.23 -15.86
CA GLU A 76 -1.94 13.47 -16.92
C GLU A 76 -2.90 12.42 -16.40
N GLY A 77 -2.94 12.24 -15.08
CA GLY A 77 -3.88 11.32 -14.50
C GLY A 77 -3.33 9.92 -14.23
N LYS A 78 -2.04 9.70 -14.45
CA LYS A 78 -1.44 8.41 -14.17
C LYS A 78 -1.08 8.32 -12.69
N THR A 79 -1.54 7.27 -12.04
CA THR A 79 -1.30 7.03 -10.63
C THR A 79 -0.40 5.83 -10.45
N CYS A 80 0.58 5.95 -9.58
CA CYS A 80 1.49 4.86 -9.27
C CYS A 80 1.61 4.67 -7.76
N ILE A 81 1.80 3.42 -7.34
CA ILE A 81 2.10 3.12 -5.94
C ILE A 81 3.59 3.30 -5.76
N ILE A 82 3.98 4.18 -4.85
CA ILE A 82 5.40 4.45 -4.62
C ILE A 82 5.90 3.89 -3.30
N ALA A 83 5.00 3.55 -2.38
CA ALA A 83 5.40 2.95 -1.10
C ALA A 83 4.19 2.29 -0.49
N ALA A 84 4.43 1.24 0.28
CA ALA A 84 3.38 0.53 0.99
C ALA A 84 4.00 -0.27 2.11
N GLY A 85 3.23 -0.57 3.15
CA GLY A 85 3.76 -1.33 4.26
C GLY A 85 2.73 -1.62 5.31
N ASN A 86 3.22 -1.94 6.50
CA ASN A 86 2.41 -2.26 7.66
C ASN A 86 2.81 -1.35 8.82
N SER A 87 2.07 -1.47 9.90
CA SER A 87 2.40 -0.76 11.14
C SER A 87 2.20 0.75 11.04
N TRP A 88 1.14 1.14 10.35
CA TRP A 88 0.75 2.54 10.33
C TRP A 88 0.28 2.98 11.71
N GLU A 89 0.71 4.17 12.11
CA GLU A 89 0.22 4.79 13.34
C GLU A 89 -0.01 6.27 13.09
N ASP A 90 -1.11 6.79 13.60
CA ASP A 90 -1.35 8.21 13.51
C ASP A 90 -0.42 8.95 14.45
N LEU A 91 0.04 10.11 14.03
CA LEU A 91 0.89 10.92 14.88
C LEU A 91 0.08 11.45 16.07
N PRO A 92 0.72 11.53 17.24
CA PRO A 92 0.07 12.17 18.38
C PRO A 92 -0.11 13.68 18.12
N PRO A 93 -0.84 14.38 18.98
CA PRO A 93 -1.01 15.81 18.82
C PRO A 93 0.32 16.54 18.66
N SER A 94 0.32 17.64 17.92
CA SER A 94 1.53 18.30 17.50
C SER A 94 2.48 18.65 18.64
N LYS A 95 1.97 18.97 19.82
CA LYS A 95 2.84 19.31 20.94
C LYS A 95 3.76 18.16 21.33
N ASN A 96 3.41 16.95 20.98
CA ASN A 96 4.24 15.79 21.33
C ASN A 96 5.39 15.60 20.35
N LEU A 97 5.33 16.23 19.20
CA LEU A 97 6.38 16.10 18.21
C LEU A 97 7.65 16.79 18.66
N THR A 98 7.56 17.81 19.49
CA THR A 98 8.73 18.52 19.93
C THR A 98 9.61 17.72 20.87
N SER A 99 9.09 16.66 21.44
CA SER A 99 9.86 15.83 22.34
C SER A 99 10.50 14.63 21.64
N LEU A 100 10.29 14.51 20.36
CA LEU A 100 10.92 13.44 19.61
C LEU A 100 12.38 13.78 19.32
#